data_a92433fd6ba8098c62f5b2d49c053f9c
#
_entry.id   a92433fd6ba8098c62f5b2d49c053f9c
#
_cell.length_a   1.000
_cell.length_b   1.000
_cell.length_c   1.000
_cell.angle_alpha   90.00
_cell.angle_beta   90.00
_cell.angle_gamma   90.00
#
_symmetry.space_group_name_H-M   'P 1'
#
loop_
_entity.id
_entity.type
_entity.pdbx_description
1 polymer ?
#
loop_
_entity_poly.entity_id
_entity_poly.type
_entity_poly.pdbx_seq_one_letter_code
_entity_poly.pdbx_strand_id
1 'polypeptide(L)'
;MWCNNCNHETNNEICELCNKKTEPVVPAEIYWCKHCNIPTIKYKNDPSKEFCPLCGGVTSYMAADIRPVFPEERLMLEKPLAFINSSVWASNNRYYIDGKSTIITSKYYKKFSVDHIKNMLDEYKEKNSYKSFDKYISLFVNANKNRLNEIVAEAHEFIRREAEKYPITSIVISFSGGKDSTVTADLTVKALSDPSIVHIFGNTTLEFPSTIEYAERFRKNNPKAIFRIALNREQDFMKVCEDIGPPARMMRWCCSMFKTGPITRILNRYYRDKNILTFYGIRKCESVSRSKYNRVEDNAESVKIQKQKVA
;
A
#
# COMPACT_ATOMS: atom_id res chain seq x y z
N MET A 1 -14.45 -14.53 5.59
CA MET A 1 -14.22 -15.90 6.06
C MET A 1 -12.83 -16.34 5.65
N TRP A 2 -12.22 -17.28 6.35
CA TRP A 2 -10.88 -17.82 6.08
C TRP A 2 -10.93 -19.33 5.89
N CYS A 3 -10.31 -19.83 4.83
CA CYS A 3 -10.14 -21.25 4.61
C CYS A 3 -8.76 -21.71 5.10
N ASN A 4 -8.73 -22.46 6.22
CA ASN A 4 -7.49 -22.97 6.78
C ASN A 4 -6.82 -24.04 5.89
N ASN A 5 -7.59 -24.72 5.03
CA ASN A 5 -7.04 -25.74 4.13
C ASN A 5 -6.34 -25.15 2.90
N CYS A 6 -6.89 -24.07 2.35
CA CYS A 6 -6.35 -23.41 1.16
C CYS A 6 -5.58 -22.14 1.50
N ASN A 7 -5.52 -21.77 2.77
CA ASN A 7 -4.83 -20.59 3.29
C ASN A 7 -5.21 -19.31 2.54
N HIS A 8 -6.52 -19.08 2.36
CA HIS A 8 -7.00 -17.88 1.67
C HIS A 8 -8.31 -17.32 2.25
N GLU A 9 -8.55 -16.04 2.02
CA GLU A 9 -9.79 -15.35 2.37
C GLU A 9 -10.85 -15.55 1.29
N THR A 10 -12.07 -15.91 1.72
CA THR A 10 -13.25 -16.04 0.87
C THR A 10 -14.45 -15.32 1.49
N ASN A 11 -15.45 -15.00 0.70
CA ASN A 11 -16.72 -14.44 1.20
C ASN A 11 -17.73 -15.54 1.56
N ASN A 12 -17.44 -16.80 1.24
CA ASN A 12 -18.34 -17.93 1.37
C ASN A 12 -18.09 -18.71 2.67
N GLU A 13 -19.12 -19.32 3.25
CA GLU A 13 -19.01 -20.24 4.38
C GLU A 13 -18.35 -21.58 3.99
N ILE A 14 -18.39 -21.91 2.71
CA ILE A 14 -17.72 -23.06 2.11
C ILE A 14 -16.70 -22.55 1.12
N CYS A 15 -15.48 -23.01 1.24
CA CYS A 15 -14.38 -22.64 0.37
C CYS A 15 -14.64 -23.12 -1.06
N GLU A 16 -14.61 -22.22 -2.02
CA GLU A 16 -14.80 -22.48 -3.44
C GLU A 16 -13.68 -23.32 -4.07
N LEU A 17 -12.52 -23.42 -3.43
CA LEU A 17 -11.37 -24.18 -3.93
C LEU A 17 -11.33 -25.63 -3.43
N CYS A 18 -11.76 -25.89 -2.20
CA CYS A 18 -11.62 -27.21 -1.60
C CYS A 18 -12.91 -27.76 -0.98
N ASN A 19 -14.02 -27.05 -1.09
CA ASN A 19 -15.34 -27.39 -0.52
C ASN A 19 -15.34 -27.65 1.00
N LYS A 20 -14.32 -27.16 1.74
CA LYS A 20 -14.30 -27.24 3.19
C LYS A 20 -14.93 -26.00 3.83
N LYS A 21 -15.46 -26.18 5.04
CA LYS A 21 -16.03 -25.08 5.82
C LYS A 21 -14.95 -24.05 6.13
N THR A 22 -15.31 -22.77 5.97
CA THR A 22 -14.47 -21.63 6.29
C THR A 22 -14.76 -21.11 7.70
N GLU A 23 -13.81 -20.41 8.28
CA GLU A 23 -13.92 -19.81 9.60
C GLU A 23 -13.96 -18.29 9.54
N PRO A 24 -14.57 -17.60 10.51
CA PRO A 24 -14.48 -16.15 10.59
C PRO A 24 -13.02 -15.68 10.64
N VAL A 25 -12.67 -14.67 9.85
CA VAL A 25 -11.36 -14.03 9.95
C VAL A 25 -11.18 -13.41 11.33
N VAL A 26 -10.17 -13.83 12.05
CA VAL A 26 -9.82 -13.22 13.33
C VAL A 26 -9.06 -11.93 13.07
N PRO A 27 -9.59 -10.76 13.46
CA PRO A 27 -8.92 -9.50 13.23
C PRO A 27 -7.61 -9.42 14.02
N ALA A 28 -6.60 -8.85 13.41
CA ALA A 28 -5.41 -8.41 14.12
C ALA A 28 -5.72 -7.11 14.88
N GLU A 29 -5.13 -6.98 16.04
CA GLU A 29 -5.23 -5.82 16.91
C GLU A 29 -3.84 -5.32 17.28
N ILE A 30 -3.74 -4.06 17.63
CA ILE A 30 -2.48 -3.41 17.99
C ILE A 30 -2.44 -3.22 19.49
N TYR A 31 -1.35 -3.70 20.08
CA TYR A 31 -1.06 -3.58 21.50
C TYR A 31 0.23 -2.78 21.71
N TRP A 32 0.26 -1.93 22.72
CA TRP A 32 1.40 -1.09 23.04
C TRP A 32 2.28 -1.71 24.12
N CYS A 33 3.57 -1.86 23.82
CA CYS A 33 4.57 -2.24 24.79
C CYS A 33 5.23 -0.99 25.40
N LYS A 34 5.00 -0.73 26.69
CA LYS A 34 5.58 0.43 27.38
C LYS A 34 7.10 0.33 27.51
N HIS A 35 7.65 -0.87 27.70
CA HIS A 35 9.08 -1.07 27.87
C HIS A 35 9.85 -0.82 26.56
N CYS A 36 9.42 -1.41 25.46
CA CYS A 36 10.06 -1.20 24.15
C CYS A 36 9.65 0.11 23.48
N ASN A 37 8.57 0.73 23.95
CA ASN A 37 7.99 1.96 23.41
C ASN A 37 7.53 1.81 21.96
N ILE A 38 6.92 0.68 21.60
CA ILE A 38 6.48 0.32 20.24
C ILE A 38 5.13 -0.40 20.24
N PRO A 39 4.40 -0.36 19.10
CA PRO A 39 3.24 -1.22 18.89
C PRO A 39 3.66 -2.66 18.55
N THR A 40 2.83 -3.61 18.95
CA THR A 40 2.91 -5.03 18.59
C THR A 40 1.60 -5.46 17.93
N ILE A 41 1.70 -6.31 16.90
CA ILE A 41 0.54 -6.83 16.15
C ILE A 41 0.18 -8.20 16.70
N LYS A 42 -1.05 -8.36 17.16
CA LYS A 42 -1.56 -9.60 17.73
C LYS A 42 -2.92 -9.94 17.15
N TYR A 43 -3.26 -11.23 17.10
CA TYR A 43 -4.64 -11.61 16.84
C TYR A 43 -5.52 -11.36 18.08
N LYS A 44 -6.77 -11.03 17.87
CA LYS A 44 -7.74 -10.79 18.94
C LYS A 44 -7.85 -11.96 19.91
N ASN A 45 -7.74 -13.19 19.40
CA ASN A 45 -7.81 -14.44 20.18
C ASN A 45 -6.44 -15.01 20.59
N ASP A 46 -5.33 -14.29 20.33
CA ASP A 46 -3.99 -14.74 20.71
C ASP A 46 -3.86 -14.72 22.25
N PRO A 47 -3.61 -15.87 22.90
CA PRO A 47 -3.43 -15.91 24.35
C PRO A 47 -2.19 -15.15 24.83
N SER A 48 -1.22 -14.93 23.96
CA SER A 48 0.01 -14.19 24.25
C SER A 48 -0.11 -12.69 23.99
N LYS A 49 -1.28 -12.16 23.62
CA LYS A 49 -1.46 -10.75 23.24
C LYS A 49 -1.07 -9.75 24.33
N GLU A 50 -1.12 -10.17 25.58
CA GLU A 50 -0.75 -9.32 26.72
C GLU A 50 0.76 -9.18 26.92
N PHE A 51 1.57 -9.91 26.14
CA PHE A 51 3.03 -9.89 26.29
C PHE A 51 3.72 -9.46 25.00
N CYS A 52 4.75 -8.63 25.15
CA CYS A 52 5.57 -8.17 24.03
C CYS A 52 6.47 -9.30 23.51
N PRO A 53 6.46 -9.62 22.21
CA PRO A 53 7.30 -10.67 21.65
C PRO A 53 8.82 -10.37 21.75
N LEU A 54 9.18 -9.09 21.91
CA LEU A 54 10.58 -8.67 21.94
C LEU A 54 11.17 -8.72 23.36
N CYS A 55 10.42 -8.28 24.38
CA CYS A 55 10.96 -8.13 25.74
C CYS A 55 10.17 -8.90 26.81
N GLY A 56 9.10 -9.60 26.46
CA GLY A 56 8.22 -10.29 27.42
C GLY A 56 7.39 -9.36 28.31
N GLY A 57 7.57 -8.05 28.22
CA GLY A 57 6.84 -7.08 29.05
C GLY A 57 5.35 -7.01 28.70
N VAL A 58 4.54 -6.56 29.67
CA VAL A 58 3.09 -6.43 29.50
C VAL A 58 2.75 -5.40 28.45
N THR A 59 1.78 -5.71 27.60
CA THR A 59 1.23 -4.83 26.58
C THR A 59 -0.20 -4.44 26.92
N SER A 60 -0.68 -3.33 26.35
CA SER A 60 -2.05 -2.87 26.48
C SER A 60 -2.66 -2.60 25.12
N TYR A 61 -3.94 -2.88 24.95
CA TYR A 61 -4.65 -2.58 23.70
C TYR A 61 -4.52 -1.10 23.32
N MET A 62 -4.29 -0.85 22.05
CA MET A 62 -4.07 0.49 21.52
C MET A 62 -5.05 0.86 20.41
N ALA A 63 -5.15 0.05 19.37
CA ALA A 63 -5.95 0.36 18.18
C ALA A 63 -6.24 -0.90 17.36
N ALA A 64 -7.17 -0.79 16.38
CA ALA A 64 -7.44 -1.86 15.43
C ALA A 64 -6.45 -1.86 14.24
N ASP A 65 -5.85 -0.70 13.95
CA ASP A 65 -4.84 -0.54 12.90
C ASP A 65 -3.77 0.45 13.34
N ILE A 66 -2.63 0.47 12.66
CA ILE A 66 -1.55 1.40 12.95
C ILE A 66 -0.74 1.70 11.68
N ARG A 67 -0.22 2.92 11.60
CA ARG A 67 0.81 3.29 10.63
C ARG A 67 1.95 4.05 11.31
N PRO A 68 3.16 3.96 10.80
CA PRO A 68 4.23 4.85 11.25
C PRO A 68 3.92 6.30 10.86
N VAL A 69 4.41 7.24 11.64
CA VAL A 69 4.44 8.66 11.31
C VAL A 69 5.79 8.97 10.71
N PHE A 70 5.80 9.27 9.41
CA PHE A 70 7.03 9.53 8.67
C PHE A 70 7.73 10.81 9.15
N PRO A 71 9.04 10.93 8.95
CA PRO A 71 9.84 12.03 9.47
C PRO A 71 9.31 13.42 9.12
N GLU A 72 8.84 13.64 7.91
CA GLU A 72 8.29 14.93 7.45
C GLU A 72 6.98 15.28 8.18
N GLU A 73 6.10 14.30 8.36
CA GLU A 73 4.85 14.47 9.12
C GLU A 73 5.16 14.67 10.60
N ARG A 74 6.14 13.93 11.14
CA ARG A 74 6.60 14.04 12.51
C ARG A 74 7.09 15.45 12.84
N LEU A 75 7.85 16.06 11.91
CA LEU A 75 8.36 17.43 12.07
C LEU A 75 7.24 18.44 12.33
N MET A 76 6.13 18.30 11.61
CA MET A 76 4.97 19.18 11.80
C MET A 76 4.29 19.00 13.16
N LEU A 77 4.53 17.88 13.84
CA LEU A 77 3.99 17.57 15.16
C LEU A 77 4.93 17.93 16.31
N GLU A 78 6.24 17.89 16.09
CA GLU A 78 7.24 18.05 17.15
C GLU A 78 7.19 19.42 17.83
N LYS A 79 7.09 20.50 17.04
CA LYS A 79 7.06 21.86 17.60
C LYS A 79 5.88 22.13 18.54
N PRO A 80 4.64 21.76 18.16
CA PRO A 80 3.49 22.05 19.02
C PRO A 80 3.29 21.07 20.17
N LEU A 81 3.77 19.84 20.03
CA LEU A 81 3.59 18.81 21.05
C LEU A 81 4.84 18.59 21.90
N ALA A 82 5.91 19.37 21.62
CA ALA A 82 7.16 19.41 22.39
C ALA A 82 7.75 18.03 22.72
N PHE A 83 7.72 17.10 21.75
CA PHE A 83 8.35 15.79 21.92
C PHE A 83 9.64 15.67 21.10
N ILE A 84 10.65 15.05 21.69
CA ILE A 84 11.94 14.78 21.06
C ILE A 84 12.24 13.30 21.24
N ASN A 85 12.75 12.64 20.18
CA ASN A 85 13.13 11.22 20.21
C ASN A 85 12.01 10.22 20.61
N SER A 86 10.75 10.64 20.53
CA SER A 86 9.61 9.80 20.89
C SER A 86 9.24 8.80 19.79
N SER A 87 8.58 7.71 20.18
CA SER A 87 7.94 6.76 19.26
C SER A 87 6.59 7.33 18.82
N VAL A 88 6.43 7.59 17.53
CA VAL A 88 5.23 8.26 17.00
C VAL A 88 4.54 7.40 15.95
N TRP A 89 3.27 7.13 16.20
CA TRP A 89 2.41 6.29 15.36
C TRP A 89 1.06 6.98 15.12
N ALA A 90 0.31 6.52 14.12
CA ALA A 90 -1.01 7.06 13.85
C ALA A 90 -2.01 5.94 13.54
N SER A 91 -3.24 6.14 13.94
CA SER A 91 -4.40 5.33 13.58
C SER A 91 -5.59 6.26 13.35
N ASN A 92 -6.17 6.20 12.16
CA ASN A 92 -7.22 7.13 11.75
C ASN A 92 -6.82 8.60 12.00
N ASN A 93 -7.61 9.33 12.80
CA ASN A 93 -7.39 10.73 13.15
C ASN A 93 -6.63 10.93 14.48
N ARG A 94 -6.02 9.87 15.02
CA ARG A 94 -5.29 9.90 16.29
C ARG A 94 -3.82 9.67 16.06
N TYR A 95 -3.01 10.43 16.78
CA TYR A 95 -1.59 10.19 16.93
C TYR A 95 -1.30 9.57 18.27
N TYR A 96 -0.33 8.68 18.32
CA TYR A 96 0.15 8.04 19.53
C TYR A 96 1.63 8.40 19.71
N ILE A 97 1.90 9.16 20.74
CA ILE A 97 3.24 9.60 21.10
C ILE A 97 3.62 8.87 22.38
N ASP A 98 4.62 7.99 22.33
CA ASP A 98 5.01 7.12 23.42
C ASP A 98 3.81 6.39 24.06
N GLY A 99 2.90 5.93 23.22
CA GLY A 99 1.68 5.20 23.59
C GLY A 99 0.51 6.07 24.07
N LYS A 100 0.68 7.38 24.21
CA LYS A 100 -0.39 8.30 24.62
C LYS A 100 -1.11 8.86 23.39
N SER A 101 -2.43 8.71 23.32
CA SER A 101 -3.22 9.21 22.20
C SER A 101 -3.41 10.73 22.25
N THR A 102 -3.26 11.35 21.09
CA THR A 102 -3.49 12.79 20.89
C THR A 102 -4.29 12.99 19.60
N ILE A 103 -5.30 13.87 19.65
CA ILE A 103 -6.09 14.24 18.46
C ILE A 103 -5.59 15.58 17.94
N ILE A 104 -5.19 15.61 16.66
CA ILE A 104 -4.79 16.84 15.99
C ILE A 104 -5.88 17.22 15.01
N THR A 105 -6.45 18.40 15.19
CA THR A 105 -7.53 18.90 14.32
C THR A 105 -6.95 19.67 13.14
N SER A 106 -7.72 19.78 12.06
CA SER A 106 -7.35 20.57 10.86
C SER A 106 -7.04 22.04 11.18
N LYS A 107 -7.62 22.59 12.25
CA LYS A 107 -7.30 23.95 12.74
C LYS A 107 -5.84 24.13 13.11
N TYR A 108 -5.18 23.05 13.49
CA TYR A 108 -3.77 23.06 13.83
C TYR A 108 -2.90 23.38 12.60
N TYR A 109 -3.13 22.70 11.49
CA TYR A 109 -2.35 22.89 10.26
C TYR A 109 -2.58 24.22 9.57
N LYS A 110 -3.73 24.85 9.77
CA LYS A 110 -4.03 26.19 9.25
C LYS A 110 -3.12 27.32 9.80
N LYS A 111 -2.39 27.04 10.87
CA LYS A 111 -1.46 28.01 11.48
C LYS A 111 -0.11 28.09 10.77
N PHE A 112 0.18 27.18 9.84
CA PHE A 112 1.44 27.13 9.13
C PHE A 112 1.30 27.72 7.74
N SER A 113 2.16 28.71 7.40
CA SER A 113 2.32 29.15 6.03
C SER A 113 3.13 28.12 5.24
N VAL A 114 2.99 28.14 3.91
CA VAL A 114 3.77 27.26 3.01
C VAL A 114 5.28 27.47 3.18
N ASP A 115 5.69 28.74 3.35
CA ASP A 115 7.11 29.09 3.52
C ASP A 115 7.63 28.61 4.88
N HIS A 116 6.83 28.70 5.92
CA HIS A 116 7.19 28.15 7.23
C HIS A 116 7.41 26.62 7.15
N ILE A 117 6.54 25.89 6.44
CA ILE A 117 6.69 24.45 6.24
C ILE A 117 7.96 24.14 5.44
N LYS A 118 8.24 24.89 4.35
CA LYS A 118 9.46 24.71 3.55
C LYS A 118 10.72 24.89 4.40
N ASN A 119 10.80 25.99 5.14
CA ASN A 119 11.95 26.28 6.01
C ASN A 119 12.14 25.18 7.07
N MET A 120 11.05 24.69 7.65
CA MET A 120 11.11 23.57 8.59
C MET A 120 11.64 22.29 7.96
N LEU A 121 11.23 21.97 6.73
CA LEU A 121 11.68 20.77 6.01
C LEU A 121 13.17 20.87 5.64
N ASP A 122 13.64 22.04 5.24
CA ASP A 122 15.06 22.25 4.92
C ASP A 122 15.94 22.14 6.17
N GLU A 123 15.55 22.78 7.27
CA GLU A 123 16.21 22.62 8.57
C GLU A 123 16.24 21.15 9.03
N TYR A 124 15.21 20.40 8.76
CA TYR A 124 15.10 19.00 9.13
C TYR A 124 16.02 18.09 8.31
N LYS A 125 16.14 18.34 7.02
CA LYS A 125 17.06 17.62 6.13
C LYS A 125 18.51 17.76 6.61
N GLU A 126 18.89 18.96 7.03
CA GLU A 126 20.23 19.24 7.54
C GLU A 126 20.53 18.53 8.86
N LYS A 127 19.55 18.40 9.77
CA LYS A 127 19.72 17.79 11.11
C LYS A 127 19.65 16.27 11.13
N ASN A 128 19.41 15.59 10.02
CA ASN A 128 19.31 14.13 9.91
C ASN A 128 18.45 13.47 11.02
N SER A 129 17.22 13.96 11.18
CA SER A 129 16.29 13.55 12.25
C SER A 129 15.65 12.18 12.02
N TYR A 130 16.08 11.42 11.01
CA TYR A 130 15.59 10.07 10.73
C TYR A 130 15.97 9.03 11.79
N LYS A 131 17.01 9.29 12.59
CA LYS A 131 17.51 8.30 13.58
C LYS A 131 16.44 7.74 14.52
N SER A 132 15.57 8.60 15.04
CA SER A 132 14.49 8.15 15.93
C SER A 132 13.45 7.32 15.18
N PHE A 133 13.11 7.71 13.96
CA PHE A 133 12.20 6.97 13.11
C PHE A 133 12.76 5.58 12.82
N ASP A 134 13.98 5.48 12.32
CA ASP A 134 14.63 4.21 11.97
C ASP A 134 14.77 3.29 13.19
N LYS A 135 15.10 3.85 14.35
CA LYS A 135 15.16 3.09 15.62
C LYS A 135 13.82 2.42 15.92
N TYR A 136 12.72 3.16 15.92
CA TYR A 136 11.43 2.61 16.31
C TYR A 136 10.83 1.71 15.25
N ILE A 137 11.08 1.97 13.96
CA ILE A 137 10.70 1.06 12.87
C ILE A 137 11.47 -0.26 13.00
N SER A 138 12.76 -0.23 13.26
CA SER A 138 13.56 -1.45 13.45
C SER A 138 13.07 -2.27 14.64
N LEU A 139 12.78 -1.63 15.77
CA LEU A 139 12.20 -2.30 16.94
C LEU A 139 10.81 -2.88 16.63
N PHE A 140 9.96 -2.15 15.92
CA PHE A 140 8.65 -2.61 15.49
C PHE A 140 8.74 -3.85 14.58
N VAL A 141 9.59 -3.81 13.57
CA VAL A 141 9.81 -4.95 12.66
C VAL A 141 10.31 -6.17 13.43
N ASN A 142 11.28 -5.98 14.33
CA ASN A 142 11.81 -7.08 15.14
C ASN A 142 10.76 -7.68 16.09
N ALA A 143 9.97 -6.86 16.77
CA ALA A 143 8.90 -7.32 17.65
C ALA A 143 7.78 -8.08 16.91
N ASN A 144 7.55 -7.74 15.64
CA ASN A 144 6.48 -8.31 14.83
C ASN A 144 7.00 -9.28 13.75
N LYS A 145 8.28 -9.69 13.82
CA LYS A 145 8.95 -10.47 12.78
C LYS A 145 8.19 -11.76 12.41
N ASN A 146 7.74 -12.51 13.41
CA ASN A 146 7.00 -13.75 13.16
C ASN A 146 5.71 -13.48 12.40
N ARG A 147 4.94 -12.49 12.84
CA ARG A 147 3.69 -12.11 12.17
C ARG A 147 3.92 -11.59 10.76
N LEU A 148 4.95 -10.79 10.54
CA LEU A 148 5.32 -10.30 9.21
C LEU A 148 5.73 -11.46 8.29
N ASN A 149 6.50 -12.42 8.80
CA ASN A 149 6.90 -13.61 8.04
C ASN A 149 5.69 -14.48 7.65
N GLU A 150 4.72 -14.66 8.54
CA GLU A 150 3.46 -15.38 8.26
C GLU A 150 2.69 -14.71 7.12
N ILE A 151 2.50 -13.38 7.19
CA ILE A 151 1.80 -12.62 6.15
C ILE A 151 2.53 -12.70 4.80
N VAL A 152 3.85 -12.61 4.81
CA VAL A 152 4.68 -12.74 3.61
C VAL A 152 4.59 -14.14 3.02
N ALA A 153 4.65 -15.18 3.86
CA ALA A 153 4.53 -16.58 3.42
C ALA A 153 3.17 -16.84 2.77
N GLU A 154 2.09 -16.39 3.41
CA GLU A 154 0.73 -16.46 2.85
C GLU A 154 0.63 -15.75 1.51
N ALA A 155 1.18 -14.53 1.41
CA ALA A 155 1.16 -13.77 0.16
C ALA A 155 1.96 -14.47 -0.95
N HIS A 156 3.13 -15.04 -0.63
CA HIS A 156 3.93 -15.80 -1.60
C HIS A 156 3.22 -17.05 -2.08
N GLU A 157 2.58 -17.80 -1.19
CA GLU A 157 1.80 -18.99 -1.55
C GLU A 157 0.64 -18.63 -2.49
N PHE A 158 -0.11 -17.59 -2.13
CA PHE A 158 -1.20 -17.09 -2.97
C PHE A 158 -0.70 -16.67 -4.36
N ILE A 159 0.38 -15.89 -4.44
CA ILE A 159 0.94 -15.42 -5.69
C ILE A 159 1.39 -16.59 -6.56
N ARG A 160 2.10 -17.57 -6.00
CA ARG A 160 2.57 -18.76 -6.75
C ARG A 160 1.39 -19.56 -7.30
N ARG A 161 0.41 -19.86 -6.48
CA ARG A 161 -0.78 -20.62 -6.88
C ARG A 161 -1.54 -19.98 -8.05
N GLU A 162 -1.73 -18.65 -8.00
CA GLU A 162 -2.39 -17.96 -9.10
C GLU A 162 -1.50 -17.85 -10.35
N ALA A 163 -0.19 -17.69 -10.14
CA ALA A 163 0.78 -17.58 -11.24
C ALA A 163 0.99 -18.90 -11.99
N GLU A 164 0.83 -20.07 -11.37
CA GLU A 164 0.98 -21.39 -12.01
C GLU A 164 0.07 -21.58 -13.22
N LYS A 165 -1.05 -20.87 -13.27
CA LYS A 165 -2.04 -20.91 -14.35
C LYS A 165 -1.59 -20.15 -15.62
N TYR A 166 -0.49 -19.40 -15.54
CA TYR A 166 -0.06 -18.48 -16.59
C TYR A 166 1.44 -18.61 -16.87
N PRO A 167 1.87 -18.46 -18.12
CA PRO A 167 3.29 -18.34 -18.41
C PRO A 167 3.84 -17.05 -17.77
N ILE A 168 5.07 -17.10 -17.26
CA ILE A 168 5.71 -15.97 -16.55
C ILE A 168 5.71 -14.68 -17.39
N THR A 169 5.84 -14.81 -18.71
CA THR A 169 5.79 -13.70 -19.67
C THR A 169 4.43 -13.03 -19.79
N SER A 170 3.38 -13.65 -19.25
CA SER A 170 2.00 -13.11 -19.20
C SER A 170 1.63 -12.55 -17.82
N ILE A 171 2.58 -12.48 -16.91
CA ILE A 171 2.39 -11.91 -15.57
C ILE A 171 2.80 -10.45 -15.57
N VAL A 172 1.92 -9.60 -15.04
CA VAL A 172 2.09 -8.15 -15.02
C VAL A 172 1.82 -7.61 -13.61
N ILE A 173 2.56 -6.62 -13.18
CA ILE A 173 2.35 -5.88 -11.95
C ILE A 173 1.86 -4.47 -12.27
N SER A 174 0.72 -4.09 -11.72
CA SER A 174 0.24 -2.71 -11.77
C SER A 174 0.98 -1.88 -10.72
N PHE A 175 1.87 -1.02 -11.17
CA PHE A 175 2.72 -0.20 -10.33
C PHE A 175 2.29 1.26 -10.38
N SER A 176 1.99 1.88 -9.25
CA SER A 176 1.56 3.28 -9.16
C SER A 176 2.55 4.20 -8.45
N GLY A 177 3.70 3.65 -7.98
CA GLY A 177 4.64 4.38 -7.13
C GLY A 177 4.17 4.58 -5.68
N GLY A 178 2.97 4.11 -5.33
CA GLY A 178 2.48 4.12 -3.96
C GLY A 178 2.96 2.91 -3.14
N LYS A 179 2.87 2.99 -1.81
CA LYS A 179 3.34 1.94 -0.89
C LYS A 179 2.75 0.56 -1.19
N ASP A 180 1.44 0.49 -1.47
CA ASP A 180 0.75 -0.79 -1.68
C ASP A 180 1.22 -1.47 -2.98
N SER A 181 1.38 -0.72 -4.07
CA SER A 181 1.90 -1.25 -5.33
C SER A 181 3.38 -1.63 -5.25
N THR A 182 4.16 -0.93 -4.43
CA THR A 182 5.57 -1.27 -4.18
C THR A 182 5.70 -2.59 -3.42
N VAL A 183 4.90 -2.78 -2.37
CA VAL A 183 4.85 -4.05 -1.62
C VAL A 183 4.38 -5.19 -2.52
N THR A 184 3.35 -4.97 -3.35
CA THR A 184 2.89 -5.98 -4.31
C THR A 184 3.98 -6.36 -5.30
N ALA A 185 4.74 -5.39 -5.81
CA ALA A 185 5.85 -5.64 -6.71
C ALA A 185 6.95 -6.49 -6.05
N ASP A 186 7.38 -6.13 -4.85
CA ASP A 186 8.40 -6.85 -4.08
C ASP A 186 7.97 -8.30 -3.78
N LEU A 187 6.75 -8.48 -3.28
CA LEU A 187 6.20 -9.80 -2.98
C LEU A 187 6.08 -10.68 -4.23
N THR A 188 5.62 -10.12 -5.35
CA THR A 188 5.45 -10.89 -6.59
C THR A 188 6.79 -11.34 -7.16
N VAL A 189 7.77 -10.44 -7.23
CA VAL A 189 9.12 -10.76 -7.71
C VAL A 189 9.78 -11.83 -6.81
N LYS A 190 9.66 -11.71 -5.49
CA LYS A 190 10.22 -12.67 -4.55
C LYS A 190 9.49 -14.03 -4.60
N ALA A 191 8.16 -14.02 -4.67
CA ALA A 191 7.38 -15.25 -4.73
C ALA A 191 7.69 -16.07 -5.97
N LEU A 192 7.85 -15.42 -7.13
CA LEU A 192 8.10 -16.07 -8.41
C LEU A 192 9.60 -16.23 -8.73
N SER A 193 10.47 -15.64 -7.91
CA SER A 193 11.92 -15.66 -8.11
C SER A 193 12.37 -15.14 -9.48
N ASP A 194 11.56 -14.26 -10.09
CA ASP A 194 11.84 -13.69 -11.40
C ASP A 194 11.85 -12.16 -11.35
N PRO A 195 13.03 -11.53 -11.42
CA PRO A 195 13.15 -10.08 -11.41
C PRO A 195 12.77 -9.41 -12.73
N SER A 196 12.49 -10.19 -13.81
CA SER A 196 12.16 -9.66 -15.13
C SER A 196 10.66 -9.39 -15.34
N ILE A 197 9.82 -9.65 -14.34
CA ILE A 197 8.38 -9.43 -14.42
C ILE A 197 8.05 -8.01 -14.86
N VAL A 198 7.04 -7.88 -15.70
CA VAL A 198 6.63 -6.60 -16.27
C VAL A 198 5.91 -5.74 -15.24
N HIS A 199 6.41 -4.53 -15.02
CA HIS A 199 5.77 -3.50 -14.22
C HIS A 199 5.17 -2.44 -15.14
N ILE A 200 3.87 -2.14 -14.99
CA ILE A 200 3.21 -1.07 -15.74
C ILE A 200 2.94 0.10 -14.80
N PHE A 201 3.60 1.22 -15.06
CA PHE A 201 3.40 2.48 -14.35
C PHE A 201 2.51 3.41 -15.20
N GLY A 202 1.34 3.77 -14.66
CA GLY A 202 0.44 4.73 -15.28
C GLY A 202 0.84 6.16 -14.92
N ASN A 203 1.41 6.90 -15.87
CA ASN A 203 1.71 8.31 -15.70
C ASN A 203 0.57 9.14 -16.30
N THR A 204 -0.20 9.81 -15.44
CA THR A 204 -1.35 10.62 -15.83
C THR A 204 -0.98 12.08 -16.14
N THR A 205 0.31 12.44 -16.03
CA THR A 205 0.85 13.81 -16.09
C THR A 205 0.46 14.71 -14.90
N LEU A 206 -0.26 14.14 -13.91
CA LEU A 206 -0.69 14.82 -12.66
C LEU A 206 -0.05 14.23 -11.40
N GLU A 207 0.87 13.30 -11.55
CA GLU A 207 1.59 12.74 -10.40
C GLU A 207 2.44 13.81 -9.73
N PHE A 208 2.52 13.76 -8.41
CA PHE A 208 3.48 14.58 -7.68
C PHE A 208 4.91 14.29 -8.14
N PRO A 209 5.78 15.31 -8.24
CA PRO A 209 7.19 15.14 -8.61
C PRO A 209 7.87 14.02 -7.83
N SER A 210 7.63 13.94 -6.52
CA SER A 210 8.15 12.88 -5.64
C SER A 210 7.70 11.46 -6.06
N THR A 211 6.51 11.30 -6.63
CA THR A 211 6.03 10.01 -7.15
C THR A 211 6.80 9.61 -8.41
N ILE A 212 7.05 10.55 -9.29
CA ILE A 212 7.85 10.32 -10.51
C ILE A 212 9.29 9.97 -10.13
N GLU A 213 9.91 10.76 -9.25
CA GLU A 213 11.27 10.51 -8.75
C GLU A 213 11.37 9.12 -8.09
N TYR A 214 10.35 8.72 -7.31
CA TYR A 214 10.29 7.40 -6.71
C TYR A 214 10.20 6.30 -7.76
N ALA A 215 9.34 6.44 -8.76
CA ALA A 215 9.19 5.46 -9.84
C ALA A 215 10.49 5.29 -10.64
N GLU A 216 11.20 6.38 -10.91
CA GLU A 216 12.51 6.34 -11.57
C GLU A 216 13.58 5.69 -10.70
N ARG A 217 13.63 6.01 -9.40
CA ARG A 217 14.53 5.37 -8.44
C ARG A 217 14.24 3.88 -8.32
N PHE A 218 12.95 3.49 -8.24
CA PHE A 218 12.54 2.09 -8.23
C PHE A 218 13.05 1.36 -9.48
N ARG A 219 12.85 1.94 -10.67
CA ARG A 219 13.35 1.38 -11.94
C ARG A 219 14.88 1.22 -11.95
N LYS A 220 15.62 2.23 -11.47
CA LYS A 220 17.09 2.17 -11.38
C LYS A 220 17.57 1.08 -10.43
N ASN A 221 16.89 0.91 -9.31
CA ASN A 221 17.23 -0.11 -8.30
C ASN A 221 16.81 -1.53 -8.70
N ASN A 222 15.93 -1.67 -9.71
CA ASN A 222 15.47 -2.95 -10.24
C ASN A 222 15.77 -3.06 -11.74
N PRO A 223 17.05 -3.08 -12.16
CA PRO A 223 17.44 -2.97 -13.57
C PRO A 223 17.02 -4.17 -14.43
N LYS A 224 16.72 -5.31 -13.82
CA LYS A 224 16.22 -6.51 -14.51
C LYS A 224 14.70 -6.45 -14.76
N ALA A 225 13.96 -5.62 -14.04
CA ALA A 225 12.52 -5.47 -14.21
C ALA A 225 12.19 -4.82 -15.55
N ILE A 226 11.22 -5.38 -16.26
CA ILE A 226 10.71 -4.77 -17.49
C ILE A 226 9.73 -3.68 -17.09
N PHE A 227 10.16 -2.42 -17.12
CA PHE A 227 9.36 -1.28 -16.69
C PHE A 227 8.72 -0.59 -17.88
N ARG A 228 7.37 -0.58 -17.93
CA ARG A 228 6.58 0.06 -18.98
C ARG A 228 5.85 1.27 -18.42
N ILE A 229 5.99 2.43 -19.11
CA ILE A 229 5.29 3.66 -18.71
C ILE A 229 4.10 3.85 -19.63
N ALA A 230 2.90 3.81 -19.07
CA ALA A 230 1.65 4.10 -19.75
C ALA A 230 1.37 5.60 -19.64
N LEU A 231 1.52 6.31 -20.75
CA LEU A 231 1.40 7.76 -20.84
C LEU A 231 0.57 8.14 -22.06
N ASN A 232 -0.30 9.14 -21.91
CA ASN A 232 -0.87 9.85 -23.05
C ASN A 232 0.21 10.81 -23.60
N ARG A 233 0.66 10.55 -24.83
CA ARG A 233 1.73 11.36 -25.46
C ARG A 233 1.22 12.54 -26.29
N GLU A 234 -0.09 12.57 -26.54
CA GLU A 234 -0.71 13.57 -27.39
C GLU A 234 -1.13 14.81 -26.61
N GLN A 235 -1.58 14.60 -25.38
CA GLN A 235 -2.09 15.67 -24.51
C GLN A 235 -1.69 15.42 -23.06
N ASP A 236 -1.41 16.49 -22.33
CA ASP A 236 -1.30 16.45 -20.87
C ASP A 236 -2.65 16.76 -20.21
N PHE A 237 -2.74 16.46 -18.94
CA PHE A 237 -3.98 16.61 -18.17
C PHE A 237 -4.44 18.07 -18.10
N MET A 238 -3.53 19.02 -17.90
CA MET A 238 -3.89 20.43 -17.74
C MET A 238 -4.45 21.01 -19.03
N LYS A 239 -3.84 20.65 -20.17
CA LYS A 239 -4.34 21.08 -21.48
C LYS A 239 -5.75 20.57 -21.75
N VAL A 240 -6.05 19.31 -21.41
CA VAL A 240 -7.42 18.79 -21.55
C VAL A 240 -8.39 19.51 -20.60
N CYS A 241 -7.95 19.92 -19.40
CA CYS A 241 -8.79 20.74 -18.51
C CYS A 241 -9.09 22.12 -19.12
N GLU A 242 -8.17 22.72 -19.84
CA GLU A 242 -8.36 23.99 -20.55
C GLU A 242 -9.36 23.85 -21.70
N ASP A 243 -9.28 22.75 -22.46
CA ASP A 243 -10.10 22.51 -23.64
C ASP A 243 -11.56 22.13 -23.31
N ILE A 244 -11.78 21.27 -22.33
CA ILE A 244 -13.10 20.68 -22.03
C ILE A 244 -13.55 20.82 -20.57
N GLY A 245 -12.75 21.49 -19.75
CA GLY A 245 -13.00 21.67 -18.31
C GLY A 245 -12.48 20.55 -17.43
N PRO A 246 -12.39 20.78 -16.10
CA PRO A 246 -11.92 19.81 -15.15
C PRO A 246 -12.83 18.58 -15.09
N PRO A 247 -12.27 17.37 -14.78
CA PRO A 247 -13.07 16.17 -14.68
C PRO A 247 -14.06 16.26 -13.50
N ALA A 248 -15.28 15.76 -13.72
CA ALA A 248 -16.33 15.72 -12.72
C ALA A 248 -16.82 14.29 -12.50
N ARG A 249 -17.64 14.09 -11.47
CA ARG A 249 -18.18 12.76 -11.13
C ARG A 249 -18.90 12.10 -12.31
N MET A 250 -19.60 12.87 -13.11
CA MET A 250 -20.34 12.39 -14.29
C MET A 250 -19.49 12.39 -15.57
N MET A 251 -18.44 13.19 -15.61
CA MET A 251 -17.54 13.34 -16.77
C MET A 251 -16.11 12.94 -16.40
N ARG A 252 -15.86 11.63 -16.38
CA ARG A 252 -14.59 11.03 -15.92
C ARG A 252 -13.61 10.78 -17.05
N TRP A 253 -13.45 11.72 -17.96
CA TRP A 253 -12.51 11.62 -19.08
C TRP A 253 -11.06 11.35 -18.62
N CYS A 254 -10.67 11.85 -17.45
CA CYS A 254 -9.35 11.62 -16.88
C CYS A 254 -8.99 10.13 -16.72
N CYS A 255 -9.96 9.30 -16.36
CA CYS A 255 -9.73 7.87 -16.25
C CYS A 255 -9.44 7.24 -17.62
N SER A 256 -10.26 7.58 -18.63
CA SER A 256 -10.15 7.00 -19.98
C SER A 256 -8.89 7.46 -20.71
N MET A 257 -8.63 8.78 -20.69
CA MET A 257 -7.55 9.38 -21.48
C MET A 257 -6.17 9.18 -20.87
N PHE A 258 -6.07 9.22 -19.53
CA PHE A 258 -4.76 9.26 -18.86
C PHE A 258 -4.43 8.01 -18.05
N LYS A 259 -5.39 7.17 -17.73
CA LYS A 259 -5.13 5.96 -16.94
C LYS A 259 -5.44 4.69 -17.72
N THR A 260 -6.71 4.45 -18.02
CA THR A 260 -7.12 3.17 -18.64
C THR A 260 -6.70 3.05 -20.09
N GLY A 261 -6.86 4.10 -20.90
CA GLY A 261 -6.49 4.10 -22.32
C GLY A 261 -5.00 3.81 -22.54
N PRO A 262 -4.07 4.55 -21.94
CA PRO A 262 -2.64 4.27 -22.06
C PRO A 262 -2.23 2.87 -21.58
N ILE A 263 -2.80 2.37 -20.49
CA ILE A 263 -2.56 1.01 -19.99
C ILE A 263 -3.05 0.00 -21.00
N THR A 264 -4.28 0.16 -21.51
CA THR A 264 -4.88 -0.75 -22.52
C THR A 264 -4.06 -0.77 -23.80
N ARG A 265 -3.52 0.38 -24.25
CA ARG A 265 -2.61 0.42 -25.41
C ARG A 265 -1.35 -0.42 -25.20
N ILE A 266 -0.75 -0.37 -23.99
CA ILE A 266 0.40 -1.23 -23.66
C ILE A 266 -0.01 -2.70 -23.67
N LEU A 267 -1.11 -3.04 -23.01
CA LEU A 267 -1.60 -4.42 -22.96
C LEU A 267 -1.89 -4.96 -24.37
N ASN A 268 -2.60 -4.21 -25.21
CA ASN A 268 -2.88 -4.61 -26.58
C ASN A 268 -1.61 -4.75 -27.44
N ARG A 269 -0.62 -3.91 -27.22
CA ARG A 269 0.65 -3.95 -27.97
C ARG A 269 1.48 -5.20 -27.66
N TYR A 270 1.54 -5.63 -26.40
CA TYR A 270 2.45 -6.69 -25.97
C TYR A 270 1.77 -8.00 -25.63
N TYR A 271 0.45 -7.98 -25.41
CA TYR A 271 -0.31 -9.14 -24.91
C TYR A 271 -1.60 -9.40 -25.72
N ARG A 272 -1.66 -8.92 -26.97
CA ARG A 272 -2.81 -9.18 -27.83
C ARG A 272 -3.06 -10.69 -27.91
N ASP A 273 -4.31 -11.08 -27.72
CA ASP A 273 -4.77 -12.47 -27.79
C ASP A 273 -4.13 -13.43 -26.75
N LYS A 274 -3.54 -12.87 -25.68
CA LYS A 274 -2.99 -13.63 -24.57
C LYS A 274 -3.82 -13.40 -23.30
N ASN A 275 -4.00 -14.48 -22.55
CA ASN A 275 -4.47 -14.35 -21.17
C ASN A 275 -3.33 -13.82 -20.30
N ILE A 276 -3.60 -12.78 -19.54
CA ILE A 276 -2.63 -12.17 -18.64
C ILE A 276 -3.13 -12.22 -17.20
N LEU A 277 -2.21 -12.43 -16.27
CA LEU A 277 -2.45 -12.25 -14.84
C LEU A 277 -1.88 -10.89 -14.41
N THR A 278 -2.71 -10.05 -13.81
CA THR A 278 -2.26 -8.77 -13.28
C THR A 278 -2.39 -8.71 -11.77
N PHE A 279 -1.29 -8.46 -11.08
CA PHE A 279 -1.29 -8.22 -9.64
C PHE A 279 -1.50 -6.74 -9.32
N TYR A 280 -2.45 -6.47 -8.41
CA TYR A 280 -2.80 -5.13 -7.93
C TYR A 280 -2.65 -5.03 -6.42
N GLY A 281 -2.05 -3.95 -5.95
CA GLY A 281 -2.02 -3.58 -4.52
C GLY A 281 -3.31 -2.82 -4.14
N ILE A 282 -4.40 -3.53 -3.89
CA ILE A 282 -5.70 -2.94 -3.55
C ILE A 282 -6.11 -3.42 -2.15
N ARG A 283 -6.54 -2.48 -1.29
CA ARG A 283 -7.08 -2.80 0.02
C ARG A 283 -8.59 -2.60 0.06
N LYS A 284 -9.33 -3.57 0.60
CA LYS A 284 -10.80 -3.50 0.75
C LYS A 284 -11.25 -2.29 1.57
N CYS A 285 -10.46 -1.87 2.56
CA CYS A 285 -10.79 -0.74 3.44
C CYS A 285 -10.65 0.65 2.80
N GLU A 286 -10.12 0.76 1.58
CA GLU A 286 -9.90 2.06 0.94
C GLU A 286 -11.17 2.73 0.43
N SER A 287 -12.20 1.97 0.07
CA SER A 287 -13.48 2.51 -0.34
C SER A 287 -14.58 1.44 -0.38
N VAL A 288 -15.84 1.88 -0.27
CA VAL A 288 -17.01 0.99 -0.40
C VAL A 288 -17.03 0.22 -1.74
N SER A 289 -16.50 0.82 -2.81
CA SER A 289 -16.41 0.13 -4.10
C SER A 289 -15.37 -0.99 -4.05
N ARG A 290 -14.22 -0.75 -3.41
CA ARG A 290 -13.12 -1.73 -3.32
C ARG A 290 -13.40 -2.84 -2.31
N SER A 291 -14.23 -2.60 -1.30
CA SER A 291 -14.64 -3.63 -0.34
C SER A 291 -15.37 -4.82 -0.99
N LYS A 292 -15.94 -4.58 -2.18
CA LYS A 292 -16.68 -5.59 -2.95
C LYS A 292 -15.81 -6.43 -3.90
N TYR A 293 -14.52 -6.12 -4.03
CA TYR A 293 -13.63 -6.87 -4.90
C TYR A 293 -13.28 -8.23 -4.26
N ASN A 294 -13.34 -9.27 -5.07
CA ASN A 294 -12.78 -10.56 -4.68
C ASN A 294 -11.24 -10.49 -4.71
N ARG A 295 -10.61 -11.45 -4.07
CA ARG A 295 -9.13 -11.54 -4.08
C ARG A 295 -8.62 -11.94 -5.47
N VAL A 296 -9.39 -12.75 -6.19
CA VAL A 296 -9.17 -13.12 -7.60
C VAL A 296 -10.41 -12.75 -8.38
N GLU A 297 -10.24 -12.13 -9.52
CA GLU A 297 -11.31 -11.80 -10.45
C GLU A 297 -10.98 -12.35 -11.83
N ASP A 298 -11.76 -13.31 -12.27
CA ASP A 298 -11.70 -13.83 -13.62
C ASP A 298 -12.42 -12.87 -14.57
N ASN A 299 -11.81 -12.59 -15.73
CA ASN A 299 -12.36 -11.74 -16.79
C ASN A 299 -12.50 -10.23 -16.47
N ALA A 300 -11.83 -9.71 -15.46
CA ALA A 300 -11.71 -8.26 -15.19
C ALA A 300 -13.00 -7.42 -15.28
N GLU A 301 -14.18 -8.06 -15.23
CA GLU A 301 -15.46 -7.38 -15.36
C GLU A 301 -15.75 -6.42 -14.20
N SER A 302 -15.29 -6.74 -13.02
CA SER A 302 -15.40 -5.92 -11.81
C SER A 302 -14.35 -4.83 -11.74
N VAL A 303 -13.17 -5.02 -12.33
CA VAL A 303 -12.16 -3.98 -12.48
C VAL A 303 -12.49 -3.15 -13.71
N LYS A 304 -13.34 -2.13 -13.55
CA LYS A 304 -13.81 -1.21 -14.61
C LYS A 304 -12.69 -0.63 -15.49
N ILE A 305 -11.45 -0.83 -15.12
CA ILE A 305 -10.24 -0.38 -15.81
C ILE A 305 -10.01 -1.11 -17.15
N GLN A 306 -10.48 -2.35 -17.30
CA GLN A 306 -10.18 -3.17 -18.47
C GLN A 306 -11.33 -3.27 -19.51
N LYS A 307 -12.53 -2.79 -19.17
CA LYS A 307 -13.70 -2.85 -20.07
C LYS A 307 -13.79 -1.78 -21.14
N GLN A 308 -12.97 -0.76 -21.11
CA GLN A 308 -13.00 0.22 -22.19
C GLN A 308 -12.22 -0.32 -23.40
N LYS A 309 -12.92 -0.98 -24.32
CA LYS A 309 -12.44 -1.09 -25.68
C LYS A 309 -12.19 0.33 -26.17
N VAL A 310 -10.94 0.66 -26.40
CA VAL A 310 -10.57 1.85 -27.12
C VAL A 310 -10.99 1.58 -28.56
N ALA A 311 -12.02 2.31 -29.03
CA ALA A 311 -12.35 2.38 -30.43
C ALA A 311 -11.23 3.04 -31.21
#